data_877acf11a265caebe2bd203f7eb16c65
#
_entry.id   877acf11a265caebe2bd203f7eb16c65
#
_cell.length_a   1.000
_cell.length_b   1.000
_cell.length_c   1.000
_cell.angle_alpha   90.00
_cell.angle_beta   90.00
_cell.angle_gamma   90.00
#
_symmetry.space_group_name_H-M   'P 1'
#
loop_
_entity.id
_entity.type
_entity.pdbx_description
1 polymer ?
#
loop_
_entity_poly.entity_id
_entity_poly.type
_entity_poly.pdbx_seq_one_letter_code
_entity_poly.pdbx_strand_id
1 'polypeptide(L)'
;ASDVYKRQDLNRELEKFHSRFISELTQHFNEKYSVTISTDAIKEHLIPAEPDPYRCDMDTSKEYHRNLRALALHYEDVVDQMFIQLDGLSFVERAFQELRTKCHKAAYWSNSNAGYDRKGDTLRFGGYFCSCDERWGHEEWRLAERMQDIFTAVAHYETNTFGRFPAGFSELLGYSDVSTSQFQFPTCQKLVQLRMFKNGRVDLKFKTASIAKEFAETYLDYSC
;
A
#
# COMPACT_ATOMS: atom_id res chain seq x y z
N ALA A 1 47.19 12.13 6.15
CA ALA A 1 46.15 11.22 6.68
C ALA A 1 44.86 11.97 7.02
N SER A 2 44.90 13.10 7.70
CA SER A 2 43.71 13.87 8.13
C SER A 2 42.81 14.34 6.97
N ASP A 3 43.35 14.76 5.82
CA ASP A 3 42.57 15.29 4.70
C ASP A 3 41.86 14.20 3.89
N VAL A 4 42.42 13.00 3.85
CA VAL A 4 41.76 11.86 3.16
C VAL A 4 40.54 11.39 3.95
N TYR A 5 40.66 11.29 5.27
CA TYR A 5 39.53 10.92 6.12
C TYR A 5 38.38 11.95 6.05
N LYS A 6 38.72 13.24 6.11
CA LYS A 6 37.74 14.32 5.97
C LYS A 6 36.99 14.29 4.63
N ARG A 7 37.69 13.94 3.53
CA ARG A 7 37.07 13.81 2.19
C ARG A 7 36.17 12.58 2.07
N GLN A 8 36.53 11.47 2.70
CA GLN A 8 35.70 10.28 2.75
C GLN A 8 34.40 10.53 3.55
N ASP A 9 34.53 11.20 4.71
CA ASP A 9 33.37 11.60 5.51
C ASP A 9 32.42 12.52 4.71
N LEU A 10 32.98 13.49 3.97
CA LEU A 10 32.17 14.41 3.16
C LEU A 10 31.40 13.67 2.05
N ASN A 11 32.02 12.75 1.32
CA ASN A 11 31.36 12.01 0.26
C ASN A 11 30.21 11.15 0.82
N ARG A 12 30.44 10.49 1.96
CA ARG A 12 29.41 9.70 2.65
C ARG A 12 28.25 10.57 3.14
N GLU A 13 28.51 11.76 3.63
CA GLU A 13 27.45 12.69 4.04
C GLU A 13 26.67 13.26 2.85
N LEU A 14 27.32 13.52 1.71
CA LEU A 14 26.66 13.94 0.49
C LEU A 14 25.71 12.85 -0.07
N GLU A 15 26.19 11.61 -0.11
CA GLU A 15 25.37 10.47 -0.54
C GLU A 15 24.14 10.30 0.36
N LYS A 16 24.31 10.35 1.67
CA LYS A 16 23.21 10.31 2.63
C LYS A 16 22.24 11.47 2.43
N PHE A 17 22.74 12.66 2.17
CA PHE A 17 21.92 13.84 1.93
C PHE A 17 21.04 13.67 0.68
N HIS A 18 21.62 13.26 -0.45
CA HIS A 18 20.88 13.01 -1.67
C HIS A 18 19.86 11.87 -1.50
N SER A 19 20.29 10.78 -0.88
CA SER A 19 19.40 9.63 -0.60
C SER A 19 18.22 10.02 0.31
N ARG A 20 18.48 10.85 1.32
CA ARG A 20 17.45 11.35 2.22
C ARG A 20 16.47 12.29 1.52
N PHE A 21 16.98 13.22 0.70
CA PHE A 21 16.15 14.14 -0.08
C PHE A 21 15.17 13.38 -0.98
N ILE A 22 15.65 12.38 -1.74
CA ILE A 22 14.80 11.54 -2.58
C ILE A 22 13.77 10.79 -1.72
N SER A 23 14.21 10.20 -0.60
CA SER A 23 13.32 9.42 0.28
C SER A 23 12.19 10.27 0.86
N GLU A 24 12.50 11.43 1.41
CA GLU A 24 11.53 12.32 2.04
C GLU A 24 10.52 12.83 0.99
N LEU A 25 10.99 13.20 -0.19
CA LEU A 25 10.11 13.67 -1.26
C LEU A 25 9.22 12.56 -1.79
N THR A 26 9.78 11.38 -2.06
CA THR A 26 8.99 10.22 -2.54
C THR A 26 7.97 9.79 -1.50
N GLN A 27 8.35 9.72 -0.22
CA GLN A 27 7.43 9.39 0.86
C GLN A 27 6.28 10.39 0.95
N HIS A 28 6.58 11.70 0.85
CA HIS A 28 5.54 12.72 0.85
C HIS A 28 4.49 12.51 -0.25
N PHE A 29 4.94 12.19 -1.48
CA PHE A 29 4.01 11.92 -2.60
C PHE A 29 3.24 10.61 -2.38
N ASN A 30 3.90 9.56 -1.93
CA ASN A 30 3.25 8.28 -1.62
C ASN A 30 2.14 8.44 -0.58
N GLU A 31 2.40 9.17 0.50
CA GLU A 31 1.42 9.44 1.55
C GLU A 31 0.28 10.34 1.05
N LYS A 32 0.62 11.43 0.35
CA LYS A 32 -0.36 12.42 -0.13
C LYS A 32 -1.34 11.84 -1.15
N TYR A 33 -0.87 10.98 -2.04
CA TYR A 33 -1.66 10.43 -3.14
C TYR A 33 -2.03 8.96 -2.96
N SER A 34 -1.57 8.32 -1.88
CA SER A 34 -1.78 6.89 -1.59
C SER A 34 -1.29 5.97 -2.73
N VAL A 35 -0.13 6.29 -3.29
CA VAL A 35 0.54 5.51 -4.34
C VAL A 35 1.78 4.80 -3.80
N THR A 36 2.27 3.82 -4.56
CA THR A 36 3.51 3.11 -4.24
C THR A 36 4.56 3.37 -5.32
N ILE A 37 5.30 4.50 -5.16
CA ILE A 37 6.43 4.83 -6.02
C ILE A 37 7.70 4.31 -5.36
N SER A 38 8.52 3.58 -6.13
CA SER A 38 9.77 3.01 -5.63
C SER A 38 10.83 4.08 -5.45
N THR A 39 11.17 4.36 -4.20
CA THR A 39 12.29 5.25 -3.82
C THR A 39 13.62 4.72 -4.31
N ASP A 40 13.84 3.41 -4.22
CA ASP A 40 15.11 2.78 -4.60
C ASP A 40 15.36 2.89 -6.11
N ALA A 41 14.33 2.70 -6.94
CA ALA A 41 14.45 2.89 -8.38
C ALA A 41 14.83 4.35 -8.74
N ILE A 42 14.31 5.34 -8.02
CA ILE A 42 14.70 6.75 -8.20
C ILE A 42 16.15 6.98 -7.79
N LYS A 43 16.57 6.43 -6.66
CA LYS A 43 17.96 6.52 -6.19
C LYS A 43 18.94 5.89 -7.17
N GLU A 44 18.66 4.69 -7.64
CA GLU A 44 19.48 3.99 -8.64
C GLU A 44 19.65 4.79 -9.93
N HIS A 45 18.64 5.59 -10.30
CA HIS A 45 18.69 6.40 -11.50
C HIS A 45 19.39 7.73 -11.34
N LEU A 46 19.21 8.39 -10.18
CA LEU A 46 19.70 9.77 -9.96
C LEU A 46 21.02 9.84 -9.19
N ILE A 47 21.35 8.87 -8.35
CA ILE A 47 22.60 8.83 -7.61
C ILE A 47 23.61 7.95 -8.33
N PRO A 48 24.85 8.40 -8.55
CA PRO A 48 25.88 7.53 -9.12
C PRO A 48 26.04 6.24 -8.31
N ALA A 49 26.10 5.10 -8.98
CA ALA A 49 26.30 3.82 -8.32
C ALA A 49 27.69 3.73 -7.70
N GLU A 50 27.77 3.37 -6.41
CA GLU A 50 29.04 3.13 -5.75
C GLU A 50 29.75 1.91 -6.38
N PRO A 51 30.99 2.06 -6.86
CA PRO A 51 31.71 0.94 -7.42
C PRO A 51 32.08 -0.09 -6.36
N ASP A 52 32.07 -1.37 -6.71
CA ASP A 52 32.51 -2.45 -5.81
C ASP A 52 33.96 -2.20 -5.36
N PRO A 53 34.21 -1.99 -4.07
CA PRO A 53 35.54 -1.66 -3.55
C PRO A 53 36.60 -2.75 -3.79
N TYR A 54 36.16 -4.00 -4.05
CA TYR A 54 37.06 -5.12 -4.32
C TYR A 54 37.36 -5.33 -5.81
N ARG A 55 36.63 -4.64 -6.69
CA ARG A 55 36.74 -4.82 -8.16
C ARG A 55 37.00 -3.55 -8.93
N CYS A 56 36.92 -2.39 -8.29
CA CYS A 56 37.17 -1.12 -8.96
C CYS A 56 38.67 -0.75 -8.91
N ASP A 57 39.13 -0.15 -9.98
CA ASP A 57 40.44 0.53 -9.99
C ASP A 57 40.34 1.91 -9.32
N MET A 58 41.50 2.51 -9.09
CA MET A 58 41.60 3.80 -8.41
C MET A 58 40.96 4.94 -9.23
N ASP A 59 40.95 4.84 -10.54
CA ASP A 59 40.42 5.88 -11.42
C ASP A 59 38.89 5.84 -11.47
N THR A 60 38.27 4.66 -11.48
CA THR A 60 36.82 4.47 -11.31
C THR A 60 36.33 5.02 -9.96
N SER A 61 37.04 4.76 -8.89
CA SER A 61 36.71 5.30 -7.57
C SER A 61 36.82 6.84 -7.52
N LYS A 62 37.84 7.43 -8.14
CA LYS A 62 37.96 8.88 -8.24
C LYS A 62 36.85 9.52 -9.07
N GLU A 63 36.49 8.87 -10.17
CA GLU A 63 35.41 9.34 -11.03
C GLU A 63 34.05 9.31 -10.30
N TYR A 64 33.74 8.23 -9.61
CA TYR A 64 32.54 8.15 -8.75
C TYR A 64 32.47 9.31 -7.78
N HIS A 65 33.53 9.54 -7.01
CA HIS A 65 33.56 10.62 -6.03
C HIS A 65 33.50 12.03 -6.66
N ARG A 66 34.04 12.20 -7.87
CA ARG A 66 33.90 13.45 -8.62
C ARG A 66 32.44 13.67 -9.04
N ASN A 67 31.78 12.64 -9.59
CA ASN A 67 30.40 12.70 -10.03
C ASN A 67 29.43 12.94 -8.87
N LEU A 68 29.65 12.26 -7.73
CA LEU A 68 28.85 12.47 -6.53
C LEU A 68 28.93 13.91 -6.00
N ARG A 69 30.14 14.52 -6.03
CA ARG A 69 30.32 15.92 -5.61
C ARG A 69 29.78 16.93 -6.59
N ALA A 70 29.74 16.60 -7.86
CA ALA A 70 29.17 17.45 -8.92
C ALA A 70 27.65 17.29 -9.03
N LEU A 71 27.06 16.30 -8.37
CA LEU A 71 25.62 16.05 -8.42
C LEU A 71 24.85 17.21 -7.79
N ALA A 72 24.10 17.93 -8.63
CA ALA A 72 23.13 18.93 -8.22
C ALA A 72 21.73 18.34 -8.42
N LEU A 73 21.17 17.79 -7.37
CA LEU A 73 19.85 17.16 -7.41
C LEU A 73 18.77 18.20 -7.16
N HIS A 74 17.87 18.37 -8.12
CA HIS A 74 16.72 19.28 -8.04
C HIS A 74 15.42 18.52 -7.77
N TYR A 75 14.43 19.25 -7.28
CA TYR A 75 13.08 18.72 -7.05
C TYR A 75 12.49 18.11 -8.33
N GLU A 76 12.65 18.79 -9.45
CA GLU A 76 12.16 18.38 -10.76
C GLU A 76 12.71 17.02 -11.19
N ASP A 77 14.01 16.75 -10.93
CA ASP A 77 14.64 15.49 -11.29
C ASP A 77 13.94 14.30 -10.61
N VAL A 78 13.62 14.45 -9.33
CA VAL A 78 12.93 13.41 -8.56
C VAL A 78 11.49 13.24 -9.04
N VAL A 79 10.79 14.35 -9.28
CA VAL A 79 9.40 14.32 -9.76
C VAL A 79 9.31 13.71 -11.16
N ASP A 80 10.23 14.01 -12.05
CA ASP A 80 10.28 13.41 -13.39
C ASP A 80 10.44 11.89 -13.31
N GLN A 81 11.27 11.38 -12.39
CA GLN A 81 11.39 9.94 -12.15
C GLN A 81 10.10 9.33 -11.57
N MET A 82 9.36 10.07 -10.75
CA MET A 82 8.03 9.63 -10.30
C MET A 82 7.07 9.52 -11.48
N PHE A 83 7.02 10.51 -12.37
CA PHE A 83 6.15 10.46 -13.55
C PHE A 83 6.49 9.30 -14.49
N ILE A 84 7.76 8.95 -14.64
CA ILE A 84 8.19 7.77 -15.40
C ILE A 84 7.59 6.49 -14.79
N GLN A 85 7.61 6.35 -13.47
CA GLN A 85 7.02 5.18 -12.79
C GLN A 85 5.48 5.14 -12.87
N LEU A 86 4.82 6.28 -13.06
CA LEU A 86 3.36 6.33 -13.24
C LEU A 86 2.91 5.81 -14.61
N ASP A 87 3.82 5.67 -15.57
CA ASP A 87 3.55 5.10 -16.91
C ASP A 87 2.36 5.79 -17.61
N GLY A 88 2.34 7.11 -17.58
CA GLY A 88 1.31 7.93 -18.21
C GLY A 88 0.01 8.09 -17.41
N LEU A 89 -0.10 7.47 -16.25
CA LEU A 89 -1.23 7.66 -15.33
C LEU A 89 -1.03 8.90 -14.45
N SER A 90 -2.12 9.50 -14.01
CA SER A 90 -2.09 10.44 -12.90
C SER A 90 -1.86 9.69 -11.56
N PHE A 91 -1.44 10.40 -10.52
CA PHE A 91 -1.31 9.81 -9.17
C PHE A 91 -2.60 9.17 -8.68
N VAL A 92 -3.75 9.80 -8.95
CA VAL A 92 -5.08 9.28 -8.54
C VAL A 92 -5.44 7.99 -9.29
N GLU A 93 -5.21 7.96 -10.61
CA GLU A 93 -5.43 6.75 -11.41
C GLU A 93 -4.52 5.60 -10.99
N ARG A 94 -3.27 5.90 -10.69
CA ARG A 94 -2.32 4.91 -10.17
C ARG A 94 -2.75 4.37 -8.81
N ALA A 95 -3.13 5.25 -7.87
CA ALA A 95 -3.64 4.85 -6.56
C ALA A 95 -4.87 3.96 -6.68
N PHE A 96 -5.78 4.30 -7.58
CA PHE A 96 -6.98 3.50 -7.83
C PHE A 96 -6.65 2.13 -8.46
N GLN A 97 -5.72 2.10 -9.39
CA GLN A 97 -5.24 0.83 -9.98
C GLN A 97 -4.60 -0.06 -8.91
N GLU A 98 -3.74 0.48 -8.06
CA GLU A 98 -3.09 -0.26 -6.98
C GLU A 98 -4.11 -0.79 -5.96
N LEU A 99 -5.10 0.04 -5.58
CA LEU A 99 -6.16 -0.37 -4.67
C LEU A 99 -6.96 -1.55 -5.24
N ARG A 100 -7.37 -1.48 -6.51
CA ARG A 100 -8.10 -2.56 -7.18
C ARG A 100 -7.26 -3.83 -7.28
N THR A 101 -5.99 -3.70 -7.64
CA THR A 101 -5.05 -4.83 -7.72
C THR A 101 -4.87 -5.52 -6.37
N LYS A 102 -4.71 -4.77 -5.28
CA LYS A 102 -4.63 -5.31 -3.92
C LYS A 102 -5.93 -6.01 -3.53
N CYS A 103 -7.06 -5.38 -3.78
CA CYS A 103 -8.38 -5.93 -3.47
C CYS A 103 -8.66 -7.24 -4.23
N HIS A 104 -8.35 -7.28 -5.53
CA HIS A 104 -8.46 -8.48 -6.35
C HIS A 104 -7.56 -9.62 -5.82
N LYS A 105 -6.28 -9.34 -5.60
CA LYS A 105 -5.33 -10.33 -5.04
C LYS A 105 -5.77 -10.84 -3.67
N ALA A 106 -6.33 -9.98 -2.84
CA ALA A 106 -6.87 -10.36 -1.53
C ALA A 106 -8.09 -11.27 -1.66
N ALA A 107 -9.01 -10.99 -2.58
CA ALA A 107 -10.18 -11.82 -2.83
C ALA A 107 -9.82 -13.20 -3.41
N TYR A 108 -8.86 -13.26 -4.35
CA TYR A 108 -8.45 -14.47 -5.06
C TYR A 108 -7.07 -15.00 -4.59
N TRP A 109 -6.80 -14.92 -3.30
CA TRP A 109 -5.50 -15.30 -2.70
C TRP A 109 -5.16 -16.79 -2.82
N SER A 110 -6.15 -17.66 -3.08
CA SER A 110 -5.99 -19.10 -3.26
C SER A 110 -6.31 -19.48 -4.71
N ASN A 111 -5.53 -20.41 -5.26
CA ASN A 111 -5.79 -20.98 -6.59
C ASN A 111 -7.08 -21.82 -6.66
N SER A 112 -7.84 -21.94 -5.58
CA SER A 112 -9.17 -22.53 -5.58
C SER A 112 -10.20 -21.52 -6.10
N ASN A 113 -11.07 -21.99 -6.96
CA ASN A 113 -11.99 -21.27 -7.86
C ASN A 113 -13.01 -20.29 -7.25
N ALA A 114 -12.93 -19.90 -5.99
CA ALA A 114 -13.91 -19.02 -5.39
C ALA A 114 -13.26 -18.10 -4.35
N GLY A 115 -12.86 -16.90 -4.78
CA GLY A 115 -12.42 -15.85 -3.88
C GLY A 115 -13.56 -15.37 -2.99
N TYR A 116 -14.76 -15.22 -3.55
CA TYR A 116 -15.97 -14.81 -2.84
C TYR A 116 -17.23 -15.38 -3.52
N ASP A 117 -18.34 -15.39 -2.78
CA ASP A 117 -19.69 -15.69 -3.31
C ASP A 117 -20.61 -14.48 -3.10
N ARG A 118 -21.45 -14.18 -4.08
CA ARG A 118 -22.44 -13.11 -4.01
C ARG A 118 -23.85 -13.68 -3.88
N LYS A 119 -24.49 -13.38 -2.75
CA LYS A 119 -25.89 -13.75 -2.54
C LYS A 119 -26.74 -12.49 -2.31
N GLY A 120 -27.39 -12.03 -3.39
CA GLY A 120 -28.19 -10.81 -3.35
C GLY A 120 -27.33 -9.58 -3.03
N ASP A 121 -27.60 -8.93 -1.91
CA ASP A 121 -26.92 -7.74 -1.39
C ASP A 121 -25.66 -8.06 -0.55
N THR A 122 -25.31 -9.33 -0.40
CA THR A 122 -24.24 -9.78 0.48
C THR A 122 -23.12 -10.44 -0.29
N LEU A 123 -21.88 -9.98 -0.06
CA LEU A 123 -20.66 -10.62 -0.51
C LEU A 123 -20.08 -11.47 0.63
N ARG A 124 -19.76 -12.73 0.34
CA ARG A 124 -19.30 -13.73 1.30
C ARG A 124 -17.89 -14.14 0.96
N PHE A 125 -16.97 -13.87 1.85
CA PHE A 125 -15.57 -14.26 1.72
C PHE A 125 -15.33 -15.49 2.59
N GLY A 126 -15.12 -16.65 1.95
CA GLY A 126 -15.02 -17.93 2.62
C GLY A 126 -13.63 -18.24 3.13
N GLY A 127 -13.53 -18.69 4.40
CA GLY A 127 -12.30 -19.23 4.99
C GLY A 127 -11.11 -18.27 5.10
N TYR A 128 -10.53 -18.12 6.27
CA TYR A 128 -9.30 -17.36 6.52
C TYR A 128 -9.37 -15.82 6.28
N PHE A 129 -10.56 -15.23 6.26
CA PHE A 129 -10.73 -13.76 6.19
C PHE A 129 -10.88 -13.11 7.56
N CYS A 130 -11.14 -13.90 8.60
CA CYS A 130 -11.08 -13.48 10.00
C CYS A 130 -10.60 -14.63 10.89
N SER A 131 -10.23 -14.31 12.12
CA SER A 131 -9.96 -15.27 13.19
C SER A 131 -10.81 -14.94 14.41
N CYS A 132 -11.07 -15.97 15.22
CA CYS A 132 -11.69 -15.85 16.52
C CYS A 132 -10.88 -16.66 17.52
N ASP A 133 -10.34 -15.99 18.54
CA ASP A 133 -9.64 -16.62 19.64
C ASP A 133 -10.55 -16.58 20.89
N GLU A 134 -10.71 -17.69 21.58
CA GLU A 134 -11.40 -17.75 22.86
C GLU A 134 -10.37 -17.72 23.99
N ARG A 135 -10.34 -16.61 24.73
CA ARG A 135 -9.47 -16.45 25.90
C ARG A 135 -10.30 -16.10 27.13
N TRP A 136 -10.15 -16.88 28.19
CA TRP A 136 -10.82 -16.63 29.47
C TRP A 136 -12.35 -16.46 29.40
N GLY A 137 -12.99 -17.15 28.45
CA GLY A 137 -14.44 -17.08 28.23
C GLY A 137 -14.89 -15.86 27.41
N HIS A 138 -13.98 -15.08 26.84
CA HIS A 138 -14.25 -13.99 25.93
C HIS A 138 -13.79 -14.33 24.52
N GLU A 139 -14.61 -13.96 23.54
CA GLU A 139 -14.27 -14.06 22.12
C GLU A 139 -13.53 -12.81 21.68
N GLU A 140 -12.35 -12.98 21.10
CA GLU A 140 -11.56 -11.93 20.48
C GLU A 140 -11.52 -12.17 18.97
N TRP A 141 -12.02 -11.21 18.21
CA TRP A 141 -12.15 -11.29 16.77
C TRP A 141 -11.16 -10.37 16.07
N ARG A 142 -10.59 -10.82 14.94
CA ARG A 142 -9.68 -10.04 14.12
C ARG A 142 -9.93 -10.29 12.65
N LEU A 143 -9.95 -9.23 11.84
CA LEU A 143 -9.89 -9.35 10.39
C LEU A 143 -8.48 -9.76 9.94
N ALA A 144 -8.39 -10.74 9.04
CA ALA A 144 -7.14 -11.06 8.39
C ALA A 144 -6.69 -9.89 7.49
N GLU A 145 -5.38 -9.74 7.27
CA GLU A 145 -4.79 -8.68 6.45
C GLU A 145 -5.47 -8.55 5.08
N ARG A 146 -5.72 -9.68 4.41
CA ARG A 146 -6.45 -9.70 3.13
C ARG A 146 -7.86 -9.12 3.21
N MET A 147 -8.54 -9.29 4.33
CA MET A 147 -9.85 -8.67 4.52
C MET A 147 -9.74 -7.18 4.78
N GLN A 148 -8.66 -6.73 5.41
CA GLN A 148 -8.38 -5.32 5.59
C GLN A 148 -8.15 -4.61 4.26
N ASP A 149 -7.45 -5.25 3.29
CA ASP A 149 -7.30 -4.72 1.93
C ASP A 149 -8.66 -4.54 1.23
N ILE A 150 -9.53 -5.54 1.32
CA ILE A 150 -10.89 -5.46 0.76
C ILE A 150 -11.70 -4.37 1.48
N PHE A 151 -11.59 -4.28 2.80
CA PHE A 151 -12.32 -3.29 3.59
C PHE A 151 -11.83 -1.86 3.34
N THR A 152 -10.54 -1.68 3.03
CA THR A 152 -9.99 -0.41 2.53
C THR A 152 -10.60 -0.02 1.18
N ALA A 153 -10.81 -0.98 0.28
CA ALA A 153 -11.50 -0.72 -0.98
C ALA A 153 -12.99 -0.35 -0.75
N VAL A 154 -13.65 -0.96 0.23
CA VAL A 154 -15.01 -0.55 0.65
C VAL A 154 -15.03 0.88 1.16
N ALA A 155 -14.02 1.30 1.94
CA ALA A 155 -13.91 2.68 2.42
C ALA A 155 -13.76 3.68 1.27
N HIS A 156 -12.92 3.35 0.27
CA HIS A 156 -12.80 4.16 -0.94
C HIS A 156 -14.12 4.19 -1.73
N TYR A 157 -14.81 3.05 -1.87
CA TYR A 157 -16.11 2.97 -2.54
C TYR A 157 -17.18 3.83 -1.86
N GLU A 158 -17.16 3.94 -0.52
CA GLU A 158 -18.06 4.81 0.26
C GLU A 158 -17.73 6.30 0.08
N THR A 159 -16.46 6.66 0.12
CA THR A 159 -16.01 8.06 0.27
C THR A 159 -15.52 8.70 -1.03
N ASN A 160 -15.23 7.88 -2.04
CA ASN A 160 -14.52 8.29 -3.28
C ASN A 160 -13.16 8.99 -3.02
N THR A 161 -12.56 8.73 -1.85
CA THR A 161 -11.28 9.34 -1.48
C THR A 161 -10.35 8.32 -0.83
N PHE A 162 -9.05 8.46 -1.07
CA PHE A 162 -8.03 7.64 -0.41
C PHE A 162 -7.75 8.14 1.01
N GLY A 163 -7.43 7.22 1.91
CA GLY A 163 -7.03 7.53 3.29
C GLY A 163 -8.15 8.06 4.20
N ARG A 164 -9.38 8.15 3.71
CA ARG A 164 -10.54 8.53 4.50
C ARG A 164 -11.41 7.32 4.80
N PHE A 165 -11.66 7.10 6.08
CA PHE A 165 -12.45 5.98 6.58
C PHE A 165 -13.78 6.47 7.17
N PRO A 166 -14.91 5.83 6.83
CA PRO A 166 -16.17 6.05 7.52
C PRO A 166 -16.08 5.71 9.01
N ALA A 167 -16.98 6.26 9.81
CA ALA A 167 -17.05 5.96 11.25
C ALA A 167 -17.23 4.44 11.49
N GLY A 168 -16.48 3.90 12.45
CA GLY A 168 -16.47 2.48 12.80
C GLY A 168 -15.49 1.61 11.98
N PHE A 169 -14.91 2.13 10.88
CA PHE A 169 -13.95 1.35 10.09
C PHE A 169 -12.60 1.22 10.78
N SER A 170 -12.16 2.26 11.51
CA SER A 170 -10.87 2.27 12.21
C SER A 170 -10.73 1.18 13.28
N GLU A 171 -11.85 0.74 13.85
CA GLU A 171 -11.86 -0.35 14.83
C GLU A 171 -11.54 -1.72 14.21
N LEU A 172 -11.83 -1.87 12.93
CA LEU A 172 -11.64 -3.11 12.16
C LEU A 172 -10.33 -3.12 11.36
N LEU A 173 -9.78 -1.95 11.05
CA LEU A 173 -8.53 -1.78 10.32
C LEU A 173 -7.36 -1.67 11.32
N GLY A 174 -6.50 -2.69 11.34
CA GLY A 174 -5.36 -2.74 12.23
C GLY A 174 -5.19 -4.11 12.86
N TYR A 175 -4.29 -4.17 13.85
CA TYR A 175 -3.93 -5.43 14.51
C TYR A 175 -4.66 -5.65 15.84
N SER A 176 -5.58 -4.77 16.19
CA SER A 176 -6.35 -4.87 17.46
C SER A 176 -7.48 -5.88 17.33
N ASP A 177 -7.65 -6.67 18.38
CA ASP A 177 -8.78 -7.57 18.50
C ASP A 177 -10.04 -6.79 18.92
N VAL A 178 -11.18 -7.24 18.44
CA VAL A 178 -12.49 -6.68 18.78
C VAL A 178 -13.35 -7.71 19.48
N SER A 179 -14.19 -7.28 20.40
CA SER A 179 -15.03 -8.17 21.23
C SER A 179 -16.35 -8.59 20.55
N THR A 180 -16.63 -8.10 19.35
CA THR A 180 -17.86 -8.42 18.62
C THR A 180 -17.56 -8.93 17.23
N SER A 181 -18.34 -9.90 16.77
CA SER A 181 -18.27 -10.45 15.40
C SER A 181 -19.13 -9.70 14.39
N GLN A 182 -19.90 -8.69 14.82
CA GLN A 182 -20.86 -8.02 13.96
C GLN A 182 -20.79 -6.50 14.15
N PHE A 183 -20.65 -5.79 13.02
CA PHE A 183 -20.56 -4.33 12.96
C PHE A 183 -21.66 -3.78 12.03
N GLN A 184 -22.32 -2.72 12.47
CA GLN A 184 -23.30 -1.97 11.71
C GLN A 184 -22.72 -0.61 11.32
N PHE A 185 -23.02 -0.15 10.10
CA PHE A 185 -22.51 1.10 9.55
C PHE A 185 -23.64 2.06 9.19
N PRO A 186 -24.35 2.63 10.18
CA PRO A 186 -25.55 3.43 9.92
C PRO A 186 -25.27 4.74 9.16
N THR A 187 -24.02 5.23 9.20
CA THR A 187 -23.60 6.45 8.50
C THR A 187 -23.15 6.20 7.07
N CYS A 188 -22.91 4.95 6.69
CA CYS A 188 -22.50 4.60 5.33
C CYS A 188 -23.66 4.68 4.35
N GLN A 189 -23.37 5.07 3.12
CA GLN A 189 -24.37 5.16 2.06
C GLN A 189 -24.57 3.83 1.33
N LYS A 190 -23.56 2.96 1.32
CA LYS A 190 -23.52 1.72 0.53
C LYS A 190 -23.42 0.47 1.40
N LEU A 191 -22.46 0.44 2.36
CA LEU A 191 -22.27 -0.69 3.27
C LEU A 191 -23.26 -0.60 4.46
N VAL A 192 -23.88 -1.73 4.82
CA VAL A 192 -24.78 -1.84 5.97
C VAL A 192 -24.13 -2.53 7.14
N GLN A 193 -23.44 -3.66 6.88
CA GLN A 193 -22.98 -4.55 7.93
C GLN A 193 -21.74 -5.33 7.49
N LEU A 194 -20.86 -5.61 8.47
CA LEU A 194 -19.84 -6.65 8.39
C LEU A 194 -20.14 -7.70 9.46
N ARG A 195 -20.01 -8.97 9.12
CA ARG A 195 -20.15 -10.08 10.06
C ARG A 195 -19.02 -11.09 9.88
N MET A 196 -18.37 -11.44 10.97
CA MET A 196 -17.34 -12.47 11.07
C MET A 196 -17.92 -13.78 11.60
N PHE A 197 -17.35 -14.91 11.21
CA PHE A 197 -17.77 -16.25 11.62
C PHE A 197 -16.57 -17.07 12.10
N LYS A 198 -16.77 -17.96 13.06
CA LYS A 198 -15.71 -18.81 13.65
C LYS A 198 -14.99 -19.71 12.62
N ASN A 199 -15.61 -19.99 11.48
CA ASN A 199 -14.96 -20.71 10.39
C ASN A 199 -14.09 -19.84 9.49
N GLY A 200 -13.79 -18.62 9.89
CA GLY A 200 -12.95 -17.67 9.15
C GLY A 200 -13.66 -16.93 8.01
N ARG A 201 -14.97 -17.13 7.84
CA ARG A 201 -15.78 -16.43 6.83
C ARG A 201 -16.10 -15.01 7.28
N VAL A 202 -16.15 -14.08 6.32
CA VAL A 202 -16.65 -12.71 6.51
C VAL A 202 -17.74 -12.41 5.49
N ASP A 203 -18.86 -11.88 5.95
CA ASP A 203 -19.95 -11.40 5.10
C ASP A 203 -19.98 -9.86 5.13
N LEU A 204 -19.99 -9.24 3.95
CA LEU A 204 -20.24 -7.80 3.75
C LEU A 204 -21.63 -7.62 3.17
N LYS A 205 -22.53 -6.95 3.89
CA LYS A 205 -23.87 -6.65 3.44
C LYS A 205 -23.96 -5.19 2.98
N PHE A 206 -24.39 -5.01 1.74
CA PHE A 206 -24.64 -3.69 1.14
C PHE A 206 -26.13 -3.33 1.20
N LYS A 207 -26.49 -2.07 0.92
CA LYS A 207 -27.89 -1.62 0.92
C LYS A 207 -28.74 -2.31 -0.15
N THR A 208 -28.15 -2.62 -1.29
CA THR A 208 -28.85 -3.28 -2.41
C THR A 208 -27.94 -4.28 -3.12
N ALA A 209 -28.55 -5.23 -3.81
CA ALA A 209 -27.83 -6.18 -4.65
C ALA A 209 -27.05 -5.51 -5.81
N SER A 210 -27.56 -4.39 -6.32
CA SER A 210 -26.90 -3.60 -7.37
C SER A 210 -25.59 -2.98 -6.85
N ILE A 211 -25.59 -2.42 -5.64
CA ILE A 211 -24.41 -1.86 -4.99
C ILE A 211 -23.36 -2.95 -4.73
N ALA A 212 -23.78 -4.12 -4.22
CA ALA A 212 -22.89 -5.26 -4.03
C ALA A 212 -22.26 -5.74 -5.34
N LYS A 213 -23.05 -5.77 -6.41
CA LYS A 213 -22.58 -6.13 -7.75
C LYS A 213 -21.56 -5.13 -8.28
N GLU A 214 -21.88 -3.85 -8.22
CA GLU A 214 -20.99 -2.76 -8.67
C GLU A 214 -19.63 -2.78 -7.94
N PHE A 215 -19.65 -2.98 -6.61
CA PHE A 215 -18.42 -3.11 -5.85
C PHE A 215 -17.61 -4.32 -6.32
N ALA A 216 -18.24 -5.47 -6.50
CA ALA A 216 -17.57 -6.68 -6.94
C ALA A 216 -16.91 -6.49 -8.33
N GLU A 217 -17.66 -5.98 -9.30
CA GLU A 217 -17.16 -5.74 -10.67
C GLU A 217 -16.04 -4.68 -10.71
N THR A 218 -16.11 -3.66 -9.83
CA THR A 218 -15.13 -2.58 -9.82
C THR A 218 -13.82 -2.97 -9.14
N TYR A 219 -13.88 -3.71 -8.03
CA TYR A 219 -12.71 -3.95 -7.16
C TYR A 219 -12.30 -5.41 -7.07
N LEU A 220 -13.25 -6.37 -7.01
CA LEU A 220 -12.92 -7.77 -6.80
C LEU A 220 -12.57 -8.48 -8.10
N ASP A 221 -13.34 -8.23 -9.16
CA ASP A 221 -13.18 -8.89 -10.46
C ASP A 221 -12.21 -8.13 -11.39
N TYR A 222 -11.48 -7.16 -10.84
CA TYR A 222 -10.49 -6.40 -11.59
C TYR A 222 -9.31 -7.30 -12.01
N SER A 223 -9.19 -7.53 -13.32
CA SER A 223 -8.02 -8.18 -13.92
C SER A 223 -7.14 -7.12 -14.58
N CYS A 224 -5.85 -7.09 -14.21
CA CYS A 224 -4.85 -6.26 -14.88
C CYS A 224 -4.55 -6.79 -16.27
#